data_4bfe966426fba2122d1ebb2d4a6514f2
#
_entry.id   4bfe966426fba2122d1ebb2d4a6514f2
#
_cell.length_a   1.000
_cell.length_b   1.000
_cell.length_c   1.000
_cell.angle_alpha   90.00
_cell.angle_beta   90.00
_cell.angle_gamma   90.00
#
_symmetry.space_group_name_H-M   'P 1'
#
loop_
_entity.id
_entity.type
_entity.pdbx_description
1 polymer ?
#
loop_
_entity_poly.entity_id
_entity_poly.type
_entity_poly.pdbx_seq_one_letter_code
_entity_poly.pdbx_strand_id
1 'polypeptide(L)'
;MRVDAHHHVWDLSVRDQDWITGPELRPLRRDFGVADLAPQARAAGVDRTVLVQTVTVPEETPEFLALAEQGELIAGVVGWTDLTRPDVADELARLRGLPGGRHLKGIRHQVQGEPDPEWLLRPDVRDGLAAVAEAGLVYDLVVLPHQLPACVRAAAGHPGLTFVLDHLGKPPIATGALRPWATAVRALAALPNTVCKLSGMVTEADHAKWTVDGLRPYADTVLDAFGPGRLMFGSDWPVCTLAASYGQVVDVAEELTGGLGAEERAEVFGGTATRVYRL
;
A
#
# COMPACT_ATOMS: atom_id res chain seq x y z
N MET A 1 -15.67 10.14 6.97
CA MET A 1 -14.44 9.59 7.57
C MET A 1 -13.37 9.59 6.50
N ARG A 2 -12.24 10.21 6.77
CA ARG A 2 -11.07 10.25 5.87
C ARG A 2 -10.03 9.23 6.34
N VAL A 3 -9.52 8.42 5.43
CA VAL A 3 -8.59 7.31 5.72
C VAL A 3 -7.31 7.49 4.91
N ASP A 4 -6.17 7.42 5.58
CA ASP A 4 -4.87 7.21 4.96
C ASP A 4 -4.62 5.70 4.89
N ALA A 5 -4.74 5.12 3.70
CA ALA A 5 -4.68 3.67 3.50
C ALA A 5 -3.25 3.11 3.40
N HIS A 6 -2.22 3.96 3.63
CA HIS A 6 -0.83 3.50 3.52
C HIS A 6 0.15 4.41 4.25
N HIS A 7 0.60 3.96 5.41
CA HIS A 7 1.74 4.56 6.09
C HIS A 7 2.58 3.47 6.78
N HIS A 8 3.77 3.86 7.24
CA HIS A 8 4.68 2.99 7.96
C HIS A 8 5.11 3.64 9.28
N VAL A 9 5.62 2.83 10.19
CA VAL A 9 6.38 3.24 11.36
C VAL A 9 7.53 2.26 11.56
N TRP A 10 8.63 2.71 12.16
CA TRP A 10 9.73 1.86 12.57
C TRP A 10 10.56 2.51 13.68
N ASP A 11 11.24 1.65 14.44
CA ASP A 11 12.22 1.99 15.46
C ASP A 11 13.51 1.22 15.12
N LEU A 12 14.56 1.95 14.74
CA LEU A 12 15.84 1.36 14.34
C LEU A 12 16.59 0.71 15.49
N SER A 13 16.22 1.03 16.74
CA SER A 13 16.79 0.36 17.91
C SER A 13 16.19 -1.03 18.14
N VAL A 14 14.98 -1.26 17.65
CA VAL A 14 14.28 -2.55 17.71
C VAL A 14 14.63 -3.41 16.50
N ARG A 15 14.58 -2.80 15.29
CA ARG A 15 14.82 -3.53 14.04
C ARG A 15 15.39 -2.61 12.96
N ASP A 16 16.48 -3.07 12.35
CA ASP A 16 17.02 -2.38 11.18
C ASP A 16 16.05 -2.43 10.00
N GLN A 17 16.09 -1.39 9.19
CA GLN A 17 15.37 -1.26 7.93
C GLN A 17 16.42 -1.41 6.82
N ASP A 18 16.71 -2.66 6.44
CA ASP A 18 17.79 -3.04 5.53
C ASP A 18 17.62 -2.48 4.10
N TRP A 19 16.37 -2.13 3.74
CA TRP A 19 16.06 -1.48 2.47
C TRP A 19 16.45 0.01 2.44
N ILE A 20 16.65 0.66 3.62
CA ILE A 20 17.07 2.07 3.70
C ILE A 20 18.58 2.14 3.48
N THR A 21 19.00 2.10 2.23
CA THR A 21 20.40 2.12 1.80
C THR A 21 20.69 3.31 0.87
N GLY A 22 21.97 3.68 0.77
CA GLY A 22 22.37 4.79 -0.08
C GLY A 22 22.09 6.18 0.49
N PRO A 23 22.68 7.22 -0.11
CA PRO A 23 22.59 8.60 0.37
C PRO A 23 21.18 9.19 0.19
N GLU A 24 20.44 8.77 -0.82
CA GLU A 24 19.11 9.28 -1.15
C GLU A 24 18.08 8.91 -0.07
N LEU A 25 18.20 7.71 0.54
CA LEU A 25 17.30 7.25 1.60
C LEU A 25 17.77 7.64 3.01
N ARG A 26 18.93 8.28 3.14
CA ARG A 26 19.50 8.68 4.44
C ARG A 26 18.52 9.46 5.34
N PRO A 27 17.65 10.35 4.84
CA PRO A 27 16.66 11.03 5.67
C PRO A 27 15.70 10.09 6.42
N LEU A 28 15.50 8.85 5.92
CA LEU A 28 14.67 7.85 6.54
C LEU A 28 15.38 7.01 7.61
N ARG A 29 16.71 7.13 7.76
CA ARG A 29 17.51 6.40 8.78
C ARG A 29 17.40 7.05 10.15
N ARG A 30 16.19 7.13 10.66
CA ARG A 30 15.84 7.51 12.03
C ARG A 30 14.52 6.84 12.42
N ASP A 31 14.13 6.94 13.66
CA ASP A 31 12.84 6.42 14.13
C ASP A 31 11.69 7.29 13.62
N PHE A 32 10.59 6.62 13.31
CA PHE A 32 9.32 7.23 12.93
C PHE A 32 8.18 6.48 13.63
N GLY A 33 7.51 7.17 14.55
CA GLY A 33 6.45 6.59 15.35
C GLY A 33 5.07 7.20 15.08
N VAL A 34 4.05 6.61 15.70
CA VAL A 34 2.67 7.14 15.64
C VAL A 34 2.60 8.57 16.20
N ALA A 35 3.43 8.89 17.19
CA ALA A 35 3.49 10.24 17.77
C ALA A 35 3.96 11.30 16.76
N ASP A 36 4.79 10.91 15.79
CA ASP A 36 5.24 11.80 14.70
C ASP A 36 4.17 11.97 13.62
N LEU A 37 3.42 10.90 13.33
CA LEU A 37 2.35 10.90 12.32
C LEU A 37 1.09 11.62 12.80
N ALA A 38 0.63 11.34 14.02
CA ALA A 38 -0.70 11.74 14.50
C ALA A 38 -0.99 13.25 14.39
N PRO A 39 -0.06 14.18 14.69
CA PRO A 39 -0.30 15.60 14.49
C PRO A 39 -0.51 15.97 13.01
N GLN A 40 0.25 15.35 12.10
CA GLN A 40 0.18 15.61 10.67
C GLN A 40 -1.11 15.06 10.07
N ALA A 41 -1.48 13.82 10.41
CA ALA A 41 -2.74 13.22 10.00
C ALA A 41 -3.95 14.05 10.46
N ARG A 42 -3.94 14.47 11.73
CA ARG A 42 -5.00 15.34 12.28
C ARG A 42 -5.09 16.68 11.56
N ALA A 43 -3.96 17.33 11.29
CA ALA A 43 -3.93 18.61 10.58
C ALA A 43 -4.49 18.50 9.15
N ALA A 44 -4.34 17.32 8.52
CA ALA A 44 -4.88 17.00 7.19
C ALA A 44 -6.31 16.44 7.22
N GLY A 45 -6.96 16.41 8.40
CA GLY A 45 -8.32 15.90 8.56
C GLY A 45 -8.44 14.38 8.35
N VAL A 46 -7.36 13.63 8.54
CA VAL A 46 -7.37 12.16 8.47
C VAL A 46 -7.83 11.60 9.82
N ASP A 47 -8.87 10.79 9.78
CA ASP A 47 -9.50 10.21 10.97
C ASP A 47 -8.89 8.87 11.37
N ARG A 48 -8.52 8.05 10.37
CA ARG A 48 -8.02 6.67 10.54
C ARG A 48 -6.91 6.39 9.54
N THR A 49 -6.07 5.41 9.88
CA THR A 49 -4.96 4.99 9.00
C THR A 49 -4.86 3.47 8.90
N VAL A 50 -4.20 3.00 7.84
CA VAL A 50 -3.78 1.61 7.67
C VAL A 50 -2.26 1.55 7.74
N LEU A 51 -1.76 0.86 8.76
CA LEU A 51 -0.32 0.63 8.97
C LEU A 51 0.13 -0.56 8.12
N VAL A 52 1.17 -0.38 7.34
CA VAL A 52 1.65 -1.39 6.38
C VAL A 52 3.07 -1.85 6.77
N GLN A 53 3.33 -3.17 6.63
CA GLN A 53 4.61 -3.80 6.92
C GLN A 53 5.79 -3.09 6.23
N THR A 54 6.97 -3.16 6.83
CA THR A 54 8.19 -2.53 6.31
C THR A 54 9.27 -3.52 5.92
N VAL A 55 9.34 -4.64 6.62
CA VAL A 55 10.33 -5.71 6.40
C VAL A 55 9.66 -7.08 6.40
N THR A 56 10.31 -8.07 5.81
CA THR A 56 9.78 -9.44 5.67
C THR A 56 10.25 -10.34 6.82
N VAL A 57 9.84 -9.99 8.05
CA VAL A 57 10.18 -10.74 9.26
C VAL A 57 8.92 -11.05 10.08
N PRO A 58 8.85 -12.22 10.73
CA PRO A 58 7.64 -12.67 11.43
C PRO A 58 7.29 -11.86 12.68
N GLU A 59 8.24 -11.14 13.26
CA GLU A 59 8.07 -10.35 14.47
C GLU A 59 7.30 -9.05 14.24
N GLU A 60 7.40 -8.45 13.05
CA GLU A 60 6.84 -7.12 12.76
C GLU A 60 5.31 -7.11 12.85
N THR A 61 4.64 -8.11 12.29
CA THR A 61 3.17 -8.15 12.28
C THR A 61 2.57 -8.18 13.68
N PRO A 62 3.01 -9.04 14.63
CA PRO A 62 2.56 -8.98 16.02
C PRO A 62 2.78 -7.62 16.70
N GLU A 63 3.91 -6.97 16.44
CA GLU A 63 4.22 -5.65 17.00
C GLU A 63 3.26 -4.58 16.47
N PHE A 64 2.96 -4.61 15.18
CA PHE A 64 2.02 -3.68 14.56
C PHE A 64 0.58 -3.89 15.03
N LEU A 65 0.18 -5.13 15.25
CA LEU A 65 -1.12 -5.45 15.83
C LEU A 65 -1.23 -4.91 17.27
N ALA A 66 -0.18 -5.11 18.08
CA ALA A 66 -0.13 -4.57 19.43
C ALA A 66 -0.14 -3.03 19.44
N LEU A 67 0.52 -2.38 18.47
CA LEU A 67 0.51 -0.94 18.32
C LEU A 67 -0.88 -0.41 17.93
N ALA A 68 -1.56 -1.08 17.01
CA ALA A 68 -2.92 -0.72 16.59
C ALA A 68 -3.95 -0.84 17.73
N GLU A 69 -3.74 -1.78 18.65
CA GLU A 69 -4.59 -1.98 19.84
C GLU A 69 -4.49 -0.82 20.85
N GLN A 70 -3.37 -0.09 20.87
CA GLN A 70 -3.10 0.96 21.87
C GLN A 70 -3.79 2.29 21.58
N GLY A 71 -4.36 2.49 20.37
CA GLY A 71 -4.93 3.76 19.98
C GLY A 71 -6.05 3.63 18.96
N GLU A 72 -6.63 4.77 18.60
CA GLU A 72 -7.74 4.80 17.64
C GLU A 72 -7.30 5.18 16.21
N LEU A 73 -6.10 5.72 16.02
CA LEU A 73 -5.66 6.21 14.72
C LEU A 73 -5.47 5.06 13.72
N ILE A 74 -4.79 3.98 14.13
CA ILE A 74 -4.53 2.81 13.28
C ILE A 74 -5.76 1.90 13.32
N ALA A 75 -6.57 1.93 12.27
CA ALA A 75 -7.78 1.11 12.16
C ALA A 75 -7.52 -0.25 11.49
N GLY A 76 -6.43 -0.38 10.73
CA GLY A 76 -6.04 -1.62 10.06
C GLY A 76 -4.54 -1.79 9.97
N VAL A 77 -4.13 -3.04 9.88
CA VAL A 77 -2.74 -3.47 9.68
C VAL A 77 -2.68 -4.36 8.44
N VAL A 78 -1.80 -4.04 7.53
CA VAL A 78 -1.35 -4.94 6.46
C VAL A 78 0.00 -5.49 6.90
N GLY A 79 -0.02 -6.73 7.40
CA GLY A 79 1.16 -7.39 7.95
C GLY A 79 1.90 -8.22 6.90
N TRP A 80 2.86 -8.98 7.39
CA TRP A 80 3.62 -9.95 6.59
C TRP A 80 3.55 -11.34 7.24
N THR A 81 3.52 -12.34 6.40
CA THR A 81 3.86 -13.74 6.70
C THR A 81 4.51 -14.36 5.47
N ASP A 82 5.32 -15.39 5.69
CA ASP A 82 5.93 -16.14 4.60
C ASP A 82 4.88 -17.00 3.88
N LEU A 83 4.44 -16.55 2.71
CA LEU A 83 3.42 -17.23 1.89
C LEU A 83 3.90 -18.57 1.30
N THR A 84 5.19 -18.85 1.32
CA THR A 84 5.76 -20.09 0.77
C THR A 84 5.67 -21.26 1.74
N ARG A 85 5.27 -21.01 2.98
CA ARG A 85 5.16 -22.03 4.03
C ARG A 85 3.90 -22.88 3.85
N PRO A 86 3.99 -24.19 4.10
CA PRO A 86 2.81 -25.07 4.01
C PRO A 86 1.78 -24.83 5.14
N ASP A 87 2.18 -24.19 6.24
CA ASP A 87 1.36 -23.89 7.42
C ASP A 87 0.90 -22.43 7.49
N VAL A 88 0.88 -21.71 6.35
CA VAL A 88 0.50 -20.29 6.30
C VAL A 88 -0.90 -20.03 6.85
N ALA A 89 -1.86 -20.95 6.64
CA ALA A 89 -3.22 -20.83 7.18
C ALA A 89 -3.24 -20.84 8.71
N ASP A 90 -2.45 -21.71 9.34
CA ASP A 90 -2.30 -21.77 10.79
C ASP A 90 -1.64 -20.50 11.34
N GLU A 91 -0.65 -19.97 10.63
CA GLU A 91 0.01 -18.72 11.01
C GLU A 91 -0.95 -17.52 10.91
N LEU A 92 -1.76 -17.42 9.87
CA LEU A 92 -2.80 -16.38 9.75
C LEU A 92 -3.83 -16.49 10.89
N ALA A 93 -4.25 -17.69 11.24
CA ALA A 93 -5.15 -17.93 12.37
C ALA A 93 -4.49 -17.52 13.69
N ARG A 94 -3.21 -17.86 13.89
CA ARG A 94 -2.41 -17.45 15.06
C ARG A 94 -2.35 -15.93 15.19
N LEU A 95 -2.00 -15.21 14.11
CA LEU A 95 -1.92 -13.75 14.08
C LEU A 95 -3.26 -13.10 14.46
N ARG A 96 -4.37 -13.62 13.94
CA ARG A 96 -5.72 -13.13 14.27
C ARG A 96 -6.11 -13.39 15.73
N GLY A 97 -5.55 -14.41 16.36
CA GLY A 97 -5.76 -14.73 17.78
C GLY A 97 -4.94 -13.87 18.76
N LEU A 98 -3.98 -13.09 18.28
CA LEU A 98 -3.16 -12.21 19.12
C LEU A 98 -3.96 -10.99 19.63
N PRO A 99 -3.51 -10.33 20.71
CA PRO A 99 -3.98 -8.99 21.05
C PRO A 99 -3.85 -8.06 19.85
N GLY A 100 -4.91 -7.33 19.52
CA GLY A 100 -4.95 -6.49 18.30
C GLY A 100 -5.20 -7.26 17.00
N GLY A 101 -5.32 -8.60 17.01
CA GLY A 101 -5.51 -9.42 15.81
C GLY A 101 -6.73 -9.04 14.95
N ARG A 102 -7.75 -8.37 15.55
CA ARG A 102 -8.88 -7.80 14.81
C ARG A 102 -8.49 -6.71 13.81
N HIS A 103 -7.33 -6.08 14.02
CA HIS A 103 -6.78 -5.06 13.13
C HIS A 103 -6.04 -5.66 11.92
N LEU A 104 -5.75 -6.97 11.88
CA LEU A 104 -5.17 -7.59 10.70
C LEU A 104 -6.19 -7.57 9.56
N LYS A 105 -5.92 -6.78 8.53
CA LYS A 105 -6.80 -6.57 7.38
C LYS A 105 -6.25 -7.12 6.07
N GLY A 106 -4.94 -7.22 5.96
CA GLY A 106 -4.27 -7.71 4.77
C GLY A 106 -2.88 -8.24 5.05
N ILE A 107 -2.33 -8.83 4.01
CA ILE A 107 -0.94 -9.32 3.96
C ILE A 107 -0.25 -8.66 2.77
N ARG A 108 1.03 -8.32 2.94
CA ARG A 108 1.90 -7.84 1.88
C ARG A 108 3.25 -8.53 1.96
N HIS A 109 3.77 -8.94 0.81
CA HIS A 109 5.18 -9.32 0.64
C HIS A 109 5.85 -8.29 -0.28
N GLN A 110 7.13 -8.01 -0.05
CA GLN A 110 7.90 -7.06 -0.87
C GLN A 110 8.33 -7.71 -2.21
N VAL A 111 7.34 -8.01 -3.06
CA VAL A 111 7.57 -8.66 -4.37
C VAL A 111 8.54 -7.86 -5.24
N GLN A 112 8.58 -6.53 -5.07
CA GLN A 112 9.53 -5.66 -5.76
C GLN A 112 11.01 -6.04 -5.54
N GLY A 113 11.32 -6.71 -4.43
CA GLY A 113 12.67 -7.19 -4.09
C GLY A 113 12.98 -8.59 -4.58
N GLU A 114 11.98 -9.31 -5.11
CA GLU A 114 12.17 -10.67 -5.59
C GLU A 114 12.90 -10.70 -6.94
N PRO A 115 13.93 -11.54 -7.09
CA PRO A 115 14.67 -11.65 -8.35
C PRO A 115 13.84 -12.29 -9.47
N ASP A 116 12.84 -13.12 -9.13
CA ASP A 116 11.93 -13.73 -10.08
C ASP A 116 10.73 -12.81 -10.33
N PRO A 117 10.55 -12.23 -11.51
CA PRO A 117 9.41 -11.38 -11.83
C PRO A 117 8.06 -12.13 -11.80
N GLU A 118 8.08 -13.46 -11.81
CA GLU A 118 6.92 -14.33 -11.74
C GLU A 118 6.71 -14.92 -10.32
N TRP A 119 7.37 -14.42 -9.30
CA TRP A 119 7.28 -14.90 -7.91
C TRP A 119 5.84 -15.16 -7.44
N LEU A 120 4.90 -14.27 -7.76
CA LEU A 120 3.47 -14.41 -7.42
C LEU A 120 2.80 -15.65 -8.06
N LEU A 121 3.42 -16.27 -9.06
CA LEU A 121 2.86 -17.41 -9.79
C LEU A 121 3.48 -18.73 -9.37
N ARG A 122 4.45 -18.72 -8.48
CA ARG A 122 5.02 -19.93 -7.88
C ARG A 122 3.92 -20.75 -7.23
N PRO A 123 3.94 -22.08 -7.33
CA PRO A 123 2.89 -22.94 -6.74
C PRO A 123 2.68 -22.70 -5.24
N ASP A 124 3.78 -22.64 -4.48
CA ASP A 124 3.76 -22.39 -3.03
C ASP A 124 3.17 -21.03 -2.66
N VAL A 125 3.50 -19.97 -3.41
CA VAL A 125 2.95 -18.62 -3.22
C VAL A 125 1.45 -18.58 -3.55
N ARG A 126 1.03 -19.28 -4.60
CA ARG A 126 -0.39 -19.37 -4.96
C ARG A 126 -1.23 -20.06 -3.88
N ASP A 127 -0.69 -21.11 -3.26
CA ASP A 127 -1.32 -21.77 -2.11
C ASP A 127 -1.43 -20.80 -0.92
N GLY A 128 -0.38 -20.00 -0.68
CA GLY A 128 -0.39 -18.96 0.31
C GLY A 128 -1.43 -17.85 0.04
N LEU A 129 -1.56 -17.40 -1.21
CA LEU A 129 -2.58 -16.43 -1.62
C LEU A 129 -4.00 -16.99 -1.43
N ALA A 130 -4.22 -18.29 -1.69
CA ALA A 130 -5.49 -18.95 -1.41
C ALA A 130 -5.81 -18.94 0.09
N ALA A 131 -4.83 -19.22 0.95
CA ALA A 131 -5.00 -19.14 2.40
C ALA A 131 -5.31 -17.72 2.90
N VAL A 132 -4.70 -16.68 2.30
CA VAL A 132 -5.04 -15.26 2.59
C VAL A 132 -6.50 -14.97 2.23
N ALA A 133 -6.98 -15.46 1.08
CA ALA A 133 -8.38 -15.32 0.67
C ALA A 133 -9.35 -16.03 1.63
N GLU A 134 -9.05 -17.26 2.02
CA GLU A 134 -9.85 -18.05 2.97
C GLU A 134 -9.90 -17.41 4.36
N ALA A 135 -8.80 -16.78 4.77
CA ALA A 135 -8.76 -15.97 5.98
C ALA A 135 -9.60 -14.68 5.88
N GLY A 136 -10.15 -14.33 4.72
CA GLY A 136 -10.93 -13.11 4.49
C GLY A 136 -10.08 -11.84 4.57
N LEU A 137 -8.78 -11.94 4.31
CA LEU A 137 -7.83 -10.84 4.24
C LEU A 137 -7.67 -10.38 2.79
N VAL A 138 -7.12 -9.17 2.60
CA VAL A 138 -6.70 -8.69 1.28
C VAL A 138 -5.20 -8.92 1.07
N TYR A 139 -4.75 -8.83 -0.18
CA TYR A 139 -3.32 -8.92 -0.50
C TYR A 139 -2.84 -7.65 -1.19
N ASP A 140 -1.91 -6.94 -0.53
CA ASP A 140 -1.32 -5.71 -1.07
C ASP A 140 -0.12 -6.05 -1.96
N LEU A 141 -0.07 -5.43 -3.14
CA LEU A 141 0.93 -5.64 -4.19
C LEU A 141 1.93 -4.48 -4.21
N VAL A 142 3.07 -4.61 -3.54
CA VAL A 142 4.22 -3.71 -3.75
C VAL A 142 5.15 -4.33 -4.79
N VAL A 143 5.09 -3.79 -6.02
CA VAL A 143 5.70 -4.36 -7.21
C VAL A 143 6.33 -3.29 -8.09
N LEU A 144 7.27 -3.70 -8.95
CA LEU A 144 7.82 -2.87 -10.01
C LEU A 144 7.04 -3.07 -11.32
N PRO A 145 7.09 -2.13 -12.27
CA PRO A 145 6.31 -2.19 -13.50
C PRO A 145 6.48 -3.49 -14.31
N HIS A 146 7.66 -4.08 -14.31
CA HIS A 146 7.93 -5.32 -15.04
C HIS A 146 7.28 -6.56 -14.42
N GLN A 147 6.83 -6.48 -13.15
CA GLN A 147 6.14 -7.56 -12.41
C GLN A 147 4.61 -7.47 -12.57
N LEU A 148 4.05 -6.36 -13.07
CA LEU A 148 2.61 -6.19 -13.25
C LEU A 148 1.94 -7.30 -14.09
N PRO A 149 2.56 -7.86 -15.16
CA PRO A 149 1.97 -8.99 -15.87
C PRO A 149 1.74 -10.23 -14.99
N ALA A 150 2.62 -10.48 -14.02
CA ALA A 150 2.42 -11.56 -13.04
C ALA A 150 1.26 -11.24 -12.08
N CYS A 151 1.11 -9.97 -11.67
CA CYS A 151 -0.02 -9.52 -10.85
C CYS A 151 -1.37 -9.77 -11.54
N VAL A 152 -1.47 -9.48 -12.84
CA VAL A 152 -2.68 -9.74 -13.63
C VAL A 152 -3.04 -11.23 -13.60
N ARG A 153 -2.05 -12.11 -13.81
CA ARG A 153 -2.27 -13.56 -13.77
C ARG A 153 -2.61 -14.07 -12.37
N ALA A 154 -1.96 -13.55 -11.34
CA ALA A 154 -2.24 -13.90 -9.95
C ALA A 154 -3.67 -13.51 -9.57
N ALA A 155 -4.10 -12.27 -9.88
CA ALA A 155 -5.43 -11.78 -9.58
C ALA A 155 -6.52 -12.55 -10.36
N ALA A 156 -6.28 -12.87 -11.63
CA ALA A 156 -7.18 -13.70 -12.42
C ALA A 156 -7.30 -15.14 -11.88
N GLY A 157 -6.20 -15.66 -11.31
CA GLY A 157 -6.16 -17.00 -10.72
C GLY A 157 -6.82 -17.10 -9.33
N HIS A 158 -7.06 -15.96 -8.67
CA HIS A 158 -7.65 -15.91 -7.32
C HIS A 158 -8.83 -14.91 -7.26
N PRO A 159 -9.96 -15.19 -7.96
CA PRO A 159 -11.06 -14.22 -8.06
C PRO A 159 -11.73 -13.91 -6.71
N GLY A 160 -11.56 -14.76 -5.71
CA GLY A 160 -12.05 -14.56 -4.34
C GLY A 160 -11.14 -13.71 -3.44
N LEU A 161 -9.92 -13.37 -3.89
CA LEU A 161 -8.99 -12.53 -3.17
C LEU A 161 -9.03 -11.10 -3.73
N THR A 162 -9.16 -10.11 -2.86
CA THR A 162 -8.98 -8.72 -3.27
C THR A 162 -7.48 -8.38 -3.29
N PHE A 163 -7.00 -7.90 -4.42
CA PHE A 163 -5.63 -7.40 -4.59
C PHE A 163 -5.64 -5.88 -4.56
N VAL A 164 -4.75 -5.30 -3.75
CA VAL A 164 -4.57 -3.85 -3.60
C VAL A 164 -3.23 -3.46 -4.20
N LEU A 165 -3.24 -2.73 -5.31
CA LEU A 165 -2.01 -2.26 -5.95
C LEU A 165 -1.45 -1.05 -5.19
N ASP A 166 -0.31 -1.20 -4.53
CA ASP A 166 0.40 -0.11 -3.87
C ASP A 166 1.02 0.86 -4.90
N HIS A 167 0.98 2.16 -4.61
CA HIS A 167 1.72 3.21 -5.31
C HIS A 167 1.54 3.17 -6.84
N LEU A 168 0.30 2.95 -7.32
CA LEU A 168 0.00 2.85 -8.76
C LEU A 168 0.82 1.74 -9.47
N GLY A 169 1.49 0.84 -8.75
CA GLY A 169 2.45 -0.11 -9.31
C GLY A 169 3.76 0.56 -9.74
N LYS A 170 4.16 1.62 -9.04
CA LYS A 170 5.44 2.34 -9.17
C LYS A 170 5.74 2.78 -10.60
N PRO A 171 4.90 3.65 -11.20
CA PRO A 171 5.13 4.18 -12.53
C PRO A 171 6.48 4.91 -12.62
N PRO A 172 7.18 4.86 -13.76
CA PRO A 172 8.48 5.51 -13.94
C PRO A 172 8.33 7.04 -14.15
N ILE A 173 7.79 7.74 -13.15
CA ILE A 173 7.43 9.16 -13.23
C ILE A 173 8.66 10.04 -13.49
N ALA A 174 9.78 9.77 -12.83
CA ALA A 174 11.01 10.53 -13.00
C ALA A 174 11.51 10.58 -14.45
N THR A 175 11.16 9.59 -15.28
CA THR A 175 11.54 9.54 -16.70
C THR A 175 10.48 10.07 -17.64
N GLY A 176 9.26 10.35 -17.16
CA GLY A 176 8.11 10.72 -17.96
C GLY A 176 7.54 9.58 -18.81
N ALA A 177 8.03 8.34 -18.67
CA ALA A 177 7.59 7.22 -19.48
C ALA A 177 6.23 6.70 -19.00
N LEU A 178 5.22 6.73 -19.86
CA LEU A 178 3.88 6.25 -19.54
C LEU A 178 3.67 4.77 -19.93
N ARG A 179 4.30 4.33 -21.02
CA ARG A 179 4.26 2.93 -21.47
C ARG A 179 5.59 2.22 -21.16
N PRO A 180 5.59 0.91 -20.85
CA PRO A 180 4.46 -0.05 -20.88
C PRO A 180 3.58 -0.07 -19.61
N TRP A 181 3.94 0.67 -18.55
CA TRP A 181 3.23 0.66 -17.25
C TRP A 181 1.70 0.87 -17.41
N ALA A 182 1.25 1.90 -18.12
CA ALA A 182 -0.17 2.19 -18.28
C ALA A 182 -0.95 1.03 -18.91
N THR A 183 -0.33 0.29 -19.84
CA THR A 183 -0.96 -0.89 -20.45
C THR A 183 -1.16 -2.01 -19.42
N ALA A 184 -0.15 -2.28 -18.59
CA ALA A 184 -0.21 -3.34 -17.60
C ALA A 184 -1.19 -2.99 -16.45
N VAL A 185 -1.21 -1.73 -16.00
CA VAL A 185 -2.15 -1.26 -14.98
C VAL A 185 -3.60 -1.34 -15.47
N ARG A 186 -3.88 -0.96 -16.73
CA ARG A 186 -5.23 -1.10 -17.30
C ARG A 186 -5.65 -2.58 -17.38
N ALA A 187 -4.74 -3.48 -17.70
CA ALA A 187 -5.02 -4.92 -17.71
C ALA A 187 -5.35 -5.44 -16.30
N LEU A 188 -4.64 -4.96 -15.28
CA LEU A 188 -4.94 -5.29 -13.89
C LEU A 188 -6.30 -4.72 -13.46
N ALA A 189 -6.57 -3.46 -13.77
CA ALA A 189 -7.82 -2.78 -13.45
C ALA A 189 -9.06 -3.39 -14.11
N ALA A 190 -8.90 -4.13 -15.23
CA ALA A 190 -9.98 -4.87 -15.86
C ALA A 190 -10.52 -6.03 -15.01
N LEU A 191 -9.76 -6.47 -13.99
CA LEU A 191 -10.17 -7.52 -13.06
C LEU A 191 -10.98 -6.90 -11.89
N PRO A 192 -12.18 -7.43 -11.58
CA PRO A 192 -13.08 -6.81 -10.61
C PRO A 192 -12.58 -6.91 -9.15
N ASN A 193 -11.67 -7.84 -8.89
CA ASN A 193 -11.08 -8.07 -7.57
C ASN A 193 -9.79 -7.26 -7.33
N THR A 194 -9.59 -6.17 -8.09
CA THR A 194 -8.41 -5.31 -7.94
C THR A 194 -8.79 -3.88 -7.60
N VAL A 195 -8.04 -3.27 -6.72
CA VAL A 195 -8.12 -1.85 -6.32
C VAL A 195 -6.71 -1.25 -6.31
N CYS A 196 -6.61 0.08 -6.26
CA CYS A 196 -5.31 0.74 -6.35
C CYS A 196 -5.18 1.85 -5.30
N LYS A 197 -3.99 2.00 -4.72
CA LYS A 197 -3.65 3.13 -3.84
C LYS A 197 -3.09 4.28 -4.66
N LEU A 198 -3.72 5.43 -4.53
CA LEU A 198 -3.22 6.73 -5.00
C LEU A 198 -2.21 7.23 -3.96
N SER A 199 -0.99 6.75 -4.05
CA SER A 199 0.09 6.95 -3.09
C SER A 199 1.46 6.86 -3.76
N GLY A 200 2.55 7.26 -3.10
CA GLY A 200 3.93 7.04 -3.54
C GLY A 200 4.35 7.80 -4.81
N MET A 201 3.51 8.64 -5.39
CA MET A 201 3.81 9.29 -6.68
C MET A 201 5.00 10.24 -6.59
N VAL A 202 5.12 11.00 -5.50
CA VAL A 202 6.21 11.97 -5.33
C VAL A 202 7.56 11.29 -5.19
N THR A 203 7.59 10.07 -4.63
CA THR A 203 8.82 9.28 -4.44
C THR A 203 9.25 8.53 -5.70
N GLU A 204 8.34 8.29 -6.65
CA GLU A 204 8.66 7.74 -7.97
C GLU A 204 9.03 8.84 -9.00
N ALA A 205 8.92 10.11 -8.61
CA ALA A 205 9.30 11.27 -9.40
C ALA A 205 10.72 11.78 -9.06
N ASP A 206 11.19 12.82 -9.73
CA ASP A 206 12.38 13.57 -9.30
C ASP A 206 12.04 14.32 -8.02
N HIS A 207 12.62 13.91 -6.90
CA HIS A 207 12.32 14.44 -5.55
C HIS A 207 12.43 15.95 -5.41
N ALA A 208 13.29 16.59 -6.22
CA ALA A 208 13.53 18.03 -6.15
C ALA A 208 12.70 18.85 -7.17
N LYS A 209 12.11 18.20 -8.17
CA LYS A 209 11.55 18.90 -9.34
C LYS A 209 10.14 18.44 -9.72
N TRP A 210 9.53 17.52 -9.00
CA TRP A 210 8.18 17.07 -9.32
C TRP A 210 7.18 18.24 -9.27
N THR A 211 6.16 18.14 -10.07
CA THR A 211 5.02 19.06 -10.10
C THR A 211 3.73 18.26 -10.20
N VAL A 212 2.60 18.83 -9.76
CA VAL A 212 1.30 18.17 -9.87
C VAL A 212 0.99 17.82 -11.32
N ASP A 213 1.30 18.71 -12.27
CA ASP A 213 1.12 18.45 -13.71
C ASP A 213 1.98 17.28 -14.21
N GLY A 214 3.17 17.08 -13.65
CA GLY A 214 4.02 15.93 -13.98
C GLY A 214 3.47 14.60 -13.42
N LEU A 215 2.74 14.63 -12.32
CA LEU A 215 2.08 13.47 -11.71
C LEU A 215 0.74 13.14 -12.39
N ARG A 216 0.05 14.15 -12.92
CA ARG A 216 -1.31 14.05 -13.45
C ARG A 216 -1.52 12.93 -14.47
N PRO A 217 -0.66 12.70 -15.48
CA PRO A 217 -0.88 11.63 -16.46
C PRO A 217 -0.97 10.23 -15.84
N TYR A 218 -0.28 10.02 -14.72
CA TYR A 218 -0.28 8.75 -14.00
C TYR A 218 -1.52 8.60 -13.13
N ALA A 219 -1.91 9.66 -12.41
CA ALA A 219 -3.15 9.72 -11.65
C ALA A 219 -4.38 9.54 -12.55
N ASP A 220 -4.45 10.27 -13.67
CA ASP A 220 -5.54 10.16 -14.65
C ASP A 220 -5.64 8.74 -15.22
N THR A 221 -4.50 8.08 -15.48
CA THR A 221 -4.49 6.70 -15.97
C THR A 221 -5.16 5.74 -14.99
N VAL A 222 -4.90 5.85 -13.68
CA VAL A 222 -5.53 4.96 -12.69
C VAL A 222 -6.97 5.39 -12.38
N LEU A 223 -7.28 6.68 -12.40
CA LEU A 223 -8.66 7.19 -12.30
C LEU A 223 -9.53 6.65 -13.42
N ASP A 224 -9.05 6.71 -14.66
CA ASP A 224 -9.75 6.16 -15.83
C ASP A 224 -9.91 4.63 -15.75
N ALA A 225 -8.87 3.93 -15.28
CA ALA A 225 -8.84 2.47 -15.33
C ALA A 225 -9.64 1.82 -14.19
N PHE A 226 -9.49 2.30 -12.96
CA PHE A 226 -10.13 1.74 -11.77
C PHE A 226 -11.46 2.43 -11.44
N GLY A 227 -11.60 3.70 -11.79
CA GLY A 227 -12.66 4.56 -11.29
C GLY A 227 -12.50 4.90 -9.80
N PRO A 228 -13.17 5.98 -9.31
CA PRO A 228 -13.00 6.47 -7.94
C PRO A 228 -13.37 5.45 -6.86
N GLY A 229 -14.36 4.58 -7.12
CA GLY A 229 -14.80 3.54 -6.18
C GLY A 229 -13.82 2.37 -6.02
N ARG A 230 -12.71 2.33 -6.77
CA ARG A 230 -11.63 1.34 -6.61
C ARG A 230 -10.26 2.00 -6.43
N LEU A 231 -10.25 3.29 -6.07
CA LEU A 231 -9.05 4.01 -5.65
C LEU A 231 -9.14 4.35 -4.18
N MET A 232 -7.99 4.37 -3.50
CA MET A 232 -7.88 4.83 -2.12
C MET A 232 -6.63 5.67 -1.93
N PHE A 233 -6.76 6.77 -1.20
CA PHE A 233 -5.65 7.63 -0.81
C PHE A 233 -4.71 6.91 0.15
N GLY A 234 -3.40 7.12 -0.01
CA GLY A 234 -2.37 6.73 0.94
C GLY A 234 -1.22 7.74 0.94
N SER A 235 -0.73 8.11 2.10
CA SER A 235 0.36 9.09 2.21
C SER A 235 1.72 8.52 1.84
N ASP A 236 1.92 7.24 2.09
CA ASP A 236 3.24 6.59 2.07
C ASP A 236 4.22 7.24 3.07
N TRP A 237 3.68 7.81 4.16
CA TRP A 237 4.52 8.37 5.21
C TRP A 237 5.23 7.24 6.00
N PRO A 238 6.49 7.38 6.38
CA PRO A 238 7.36 8.55 6.23
C PRO A 238 8.15 8.57 4.91
N VAL A 239 7.99 7.57 4.03
CA VAL A 239 8.75 7.48 2.76
C VAL A 239 8.51 8.71 1.89
N CYS A 240 7.30 9.23 1.86
CA CYS A 240 6.96 10.46 1.12
C CYS A 240 7.81 11.66 1.53
N THR A 241 8.38 11.69 2.76
CA THR A 241 9.20 12.80 3.24
C THR A 241 10.54 12.99 2.51
N LEU A 242 10.91 12.03 1.66
CA LEU A 242 12.01 12.18 0.72
C LEU A 242 11.76 13.29 -0.32
N ALA A 243 10.49 13.56 -0.63
CA ALA A 243 10.12 14.45 -1.72
C ALA A 243 9.04 15.48 -1.35
N ALA A 244 8.24 15.23 -0.30
CA ALA A 244 7.14 16.10 0.10
C ALA A 244 6.77 15.88 1.58
N SER A 245 6.21 16.89 2.24
CA SER A 245 5.60 16.70 3.55
C SER A 245 4.29 15.90 3.46
N TYR A 246 3.82 15.36 4.58
CA TYR A 246 2.52 14.69 4.67
C TYR A 246 1.37 15.56 4.12
N GLY A 247 1.32 16.84 4.54
CA GLY A 247 0.29 17.77 4.07
C GLY A 247 0.36 17.99 2.56
N GLN A 248 1.56 18.17 1.99
CA GLN A 248 1.72 18.32 0.54
C GLN A 248 1.25 17.09 -0.24
N VAL A 249 1.47 15.87 0.27
CA VAL A 249 0.95 14.66 -0.39
C VAL A 249 -0.57 14.62 -0.38
N VAL A 250 -1.19 15.07 0.71
CA VAL A 250 -2.66 15.21 0.79
C VAL A 250 -3.16 16.25 -0.21
N ASP A 251 -2.55 17.45 -0.24
CA ASP A 251 -2.91 18.54 -1.15
C ASP A 251 -2.78 18.10 -2.63
N VAL A 252 -1.71 17.37 -2.96
CA VAL A 252 -1.50 16.79 -4.30
C VAL A 252 -2.64 15.82 -4.67
N ALA A 253 -2.99 14.91 -3.78
CA ALA A 253 -4.08 13.96 -4.03
C ALA A 253 -5.42 14.69 -4.21
N GLU A 254 -5.67 15.75 -3.42
CA GLU A 254 -6.87 16.59 -3.55
C GLU A 254 -6.91 17.32 -4.89
N GLU A 255 -5.79 17.87 -5.34
CA GLU A 255 -5.70 18.58 -6.62
C GLU A 255 -5.87 17.62 -7.80
N LEU A 256 -5.24 16.44 -7.76
CA LEU A 256 -5.35 15.43 -8.80
C LEU A 256 -6.78 14.87 -8.93
N THR A 257 -7.53 14.84 -7.82
CA THR A 257 -8.93 14.39 -7.79
C THR A 257 -9.94 15.53 -7.84
N GLY A 258 -9.49 16.76 -8.05
CA GLY A 258 -10.34 17.97 -8.02
C GLY A 258 -11.46 18.00 -9.07
N GLY A 259 -11.34 17.22 -10.15
CA GLY A 259 -12.38 17.06 -11.17
C GLY A 259 -13.49 16.07 -10.80
N LEU A 260 -13.35 15.30 -9.73
CA LEU A 260 -14.35 14.34 -9.26
C LEU A 260 -15.48 15.02 -8.49
N GLY A 261 -16.68 14.43 -8.53
CA GLY A 261 -17.78 14.81 -7.66
C GLY A 261 -17.50 14.54 -6.18
N ALA A 262 -18.29 15.16 -5.29
CA ALA A 262 -18.08 15.04 -3.84
C ALA A 262 -18.17 13.60 -3.33
N GLU A 263 -19.09 12.79 -3.87
CA GLU A 263 -19.25 11.38 -3.51
C GLU A 263 -18.06 10.55 -3.99
N GLU A 264 -17.58 10.79 -5.20
CA GLU A 264 -16.42 10.10 -5.77
C GLU A 264 -15.14 10.43 -4.99
N ARG A 265 -14.95 11.69 -4.59
CA ARG A 265 -13.85 12.09 -3.71
C ARG A 265 -13.95 11.41 -2.35
N ALA A 266 -15.16 11.28 -1.79
CA ALA A 266 -15.37 10.57 -0.52
C ALA A 266 -14.99 9.09 -0.64
N GLU A 267 -15.22 8.44 -1.78
CA GLU A 267 -14.73 7.08 -2.03
C GLU A 267 -13.20 7.04 -2.02
N VAL A 268 -12.51 7.90 -2.76
CA VAL A 268 -11.04 7.92 -2.81
C VAL A 268 -10.42 8.20 -1.45
N PHE A 269 -10.95 9.16 -0.69
CA PHE A 269 -10.37 9.57 0.59
C PHE A 269 -10.87 8.77 1.80
N GLY A 270 -11.69 7.73 1.61
CA GLY A 270 -12.11 6.93 2.77
C GLY A 270 -13.02 5.77 2.46
N GLY A 271 -14.03 5.92 1.60
CA GLY A 271 -15.04 4.90 1.33
C GLY A 271 -14.43 3.59 0.84
N THR A 272 -13.57 3.68 -0.17
CA THR A 272 -12.90 2.50 -0.74
C THR A 272 -12.03 1.79 0.31
N ALA A 273 -11.20 2.51 1.07
CA ALA A 273 -10.37 1.91 2.11
C ALA A 273 -11.21 1.26 3.21
N THR A 274 -12.27 1.93 3.65
CA THR A 274 -13.21 1.41 4.66
C THR A 274 -13.84 0.09 4.21
N ARG A 275 -14.29 0.02 2.97
CA ARG A 275 -14.92 -1.18 2.40
C ARG A 275 -13.91 -2.31 2.21
N VAL A 276 -12.76 -2.03 1.60
CA VAL A 276 -11.75 -3.02 1.25
C VAL A 276 -11.09 -3.62 2.49
N TYR A 277 -10.68 -2.78 3.43
CA TYR A 277 -10.03 -3.23 4.67
C TYR A 277 -11.02 -3.48 5.83
N ARG A 278 -12.34 -3.25 5.62
CA ARG A 278 -13.36 -3.43 6.67
C ARG A 278 -12.98 -2.69 7.96
N LEU A 279 -12.70 -1.39 7.83
CA LEU A 279 -12.27 -0.52 8.93
C LEU A 279 -13.43 -0.09 9.83
#